data_7a01a0db061cf0b27cff92f43ffa3672
#
_entry.id   7a01a0db061cf0b27cff92f43ffa3672
#
_cell.length_a   1.000
_cell.length_b   1.000
_cell.length_c   1.000
_cell.angle_alpha   90.00
_cell.angle_beta   90.00
_cell.angle_gamma   90.00
#
_symmetry.space_group_name_H-M   'P 1'
#
loop_
_entity.id
_entity.type
_entity.pdbx_description
1 polymer ?
#
loop_
_entity_poly.entity_id
_entity_poly.type
_entity_poly.pdbx_seq_one_letter_code
_entity_poly.pdbx_strand_id
1 'polypeptide(L)'
;MMVAVEVLAAACGGKGGGQAVGPVAVVTAFSKAVAAGQWEEAYGLCDTLSMKEYISANRQAWEYLEKADSNAMKIAAELMGRAVVEVINVEKVDGGRQVHYAIELEGMRKERKAVVAKNEEGAWKVTAITDAD
;
A
#
# COMPACT_ATOMS: atom_id res chain seq x y z
N MET A 1 -9.36 -0.57 -19.32
CA MET A 1 -9.16 -0.72 -18.84
C MET A 1 -9.63 -1.46 -18.05
N MET A 2 -9.86 -1.76 -18.09
CA MET A 2 -10.27 -2.24 -17.48
C MET A 2 -10.10 -2.33 -16.38
N VAL A 3 -9.96 -2.18 -16.36
CA VAL A 3 -9.50 -1.85 -15.34
C VAL A 3 -10.33 -2.07 -14.26
N ALA A 4 -11.06 -1.45 -14.24
CA ALA A 4 -11.96 -1.46 -13.25
C ALA A 4 -12.17 -2.85 -12.87
N VAL A 5 -12.26 -3.51 -13.68
CA VAL A 5 -12.45 -4.73 -13.41
C VAL A 5 -11.83 -5.39 -12.35
N GLU A 6 -10.68 -5.51 -12.41
CA GLU A 6 -10.05 -6.14 -11.47
C GLU A 6 -10.49 -5.78 -10.22
N VAL A 7 -10.75 -4.73 -10.06
CA VAL A 7 -11.14 -4.21 -8.92
C VAL A 7 -12.05 -5.12 -8.27
N LEU A 8 -12.92 -5.58 -8.97
CA LEU A 8 -13.83 -6.37 -8.42
C LEU A 8 -13.26 -7.56 -7.90
N ALA A 9 -12.49 -8.13 -8.56
CA ALA A 9 -11.89 -9.33 -8.18
C ALA A 9 -11.41 -9.11 -6.80
N ALA A 10 -10.83 -8.05 -6.60
CA ALA A 10 -10.29 -7.75 -5.35
C ALA A 10 -11.37 -7.84 -4.35
N ALA A 11 -12.44 -7.32 -4.61
CA ALA A 11 -13.51 -7.28 -3.69
C ALA A 11 -13.80 -8.66 -3.25
N CYS A 12 -13.84 -9.51 -4.08
CA CYS A 12 -14.17 -10.79 -3.72
C CYS A 12 -13.19 -11.30 -2.80
N GLY A 13 -12.02 -11.18 -3.11
CA GLY A 13 -11.03 -11.73 -2.31
C GLY A 13 -11.17 -11.18 -0.97
N GLY A 14 -11.79 -10.18 -0.87
CA GLY A 14 -11.90 -9.51 0.37
C GLY A 14 -11.78 -10.40 1.53
N LYS A 15 -12.32 -11.53 1.48
CA LYS A 15 -12.23 -12.26 2.58
C LYS A 15 -10.86 -12.65 2.60
N GLY A 16 -10.31 -13.07 3.25
CA GLY A 16 -8.99 -13.50 3.19
C GLY A 16 -8.03 -12.41 3.21
N GLY A 17 -8.45 -11.29 3.17
CA GLY A 17 -7.54 -10.23 3.17
C GLY A 17 -6.23 -10.50 2.56
N GLY A 18 -5.68 -11.06 2.16
CA GLY A 18 -4.41 -11.14 1.61
C GLY A 18 -4.43 -11.58 0.19
N GLN A 19 -5.56 -11.57 -0.36
CA GLN A 19 -5.67 -12.08 -1.70
C GLN A 19 -5.57 -11.02 -2.78
N ALA A 20 -4.75 -10.04 -2.57
CA ALA A 20 -4.59 -9.03 -3.59
C ALA A 20 -3.95 -9.65 -4.81
N VAL A 21 -4.54 -9.46 -5.97
CA VAL A 21 -4.05 -10.03 -7.20
C VAL A 21 -3.80 -8.93 -8.20
N GLY A 22 -2.65 -8.89 -8.81
CA GLY A 22 -2.31 -7.88 -9.80
C GLY A 22 -1.61 -6.68 -9.19
N PRO A 23 -0.90 -5.92 -10.01
CA PRO A 23 -0.10 -4.81 -9.52
C PRO A 23 -0.90 -3.73 -8.81
N VAL A 24 -2.03 -3.35 -9.37
CA VAL A 24 -2.82 -2.29 -8.77
C VAL A 24 -3.40 -2.72 -7.44
N ALA A 25 -3.94 -3.93 -7.37
CA ALA A 25 -4.54 -4.41 -6.14
C ALA A 25 -3.51 -4.51 -5.03
N VAL A 26 -2.31 -4.94 -5.36
CA VAL A 26 -1.25 -5.08 -4.36
C VAL A 26 -0.82 -3.71 -3.83
N VAL A 27 -0.68 -2.72 -4.70
CA VAL A 27 -0.29 -1.39 -4.26
C VAL A 27 -1.37 -0.78 -3.39
N THR A 28 -2.63 -0.95 -3.79
CA THR A 28 -3.74 -0.40 -3.02
C THR A 28 -3.80 -1.04 -1.64
N ALA A 29 -3.70 -2.37 -1.59
CA ALA A 29 -3.76 -3.08 -0.31
C ALA A 29 -2.57 -2.75 0.58
N PHE A 30 -1.38 -2.65 -0.01
CA PHE A 30 -0.18 -2.33 0.75
C PHE A 30 -0.28 -0.92 1.33
N SER A 31 -0.72 0.05 0.53
CA SER A 31 -0.82 1.43 0.99
C SER A 31 -1.81 1.54 2.14
N LYS A 32 -2.92 0.84 2.05
CA LYS A 32 -3.91 0.89 3.10
C LYS A 32 -3.42 0.19 4.36
N ALA A 33 -2.70 -0.91 4.22
CA ALA A 33 -2.17 -1.63 5.36
C ALA A 33 -1.16 -0.77 6.12
N VAL A 34 -0.27 -0.10 5.40
CA VAL A 34 0.71 0.75 6.04
C VAL A 34 0.01 1.93 6.72
N ALA A 35 -0.95 2.54 6.06
CA ALA A 35 -1.66 3.68 6.63
C ALA A 35 -2.41 3.30 7.90
N ALA A 36 -2.89 2.08 7.98
CA ALA A 36 -3.64 1.62 9.14
C ALA A 36 -2.76 0.95 10.19
N GLY A 37 -1.47 0.85 9.95
CA GLY A 37 -0.59 0.21 10.90
C GLY A 37 -0.70 -1.31 10.94
N GLN A 38 -1.22 -1.90 9.89
CA GLN A 38 -1.40 -3.34 9.82
C GLN A 38 -0.13 -3.95 9.24
N TRP A 39 0.91 -4.05 10.06
CA TRP A 39 2.22 -4.44 9.60
C TRP A 39 2.35 -5.84 9.05
N GLU A 40 1.67 -6.80 9.64
CA GLU A 40 1.74 -8.16 9.15
C GLU A 40 1.17 -8.25 7.74
N GLU A 41 0.07 -7.55 7.51
CA GLU A 41 -0.54 -7.57 6.21
C GLU A 41 0.36 -6.86 5.20
N ALA A 42 0.97 -5.76 5.60
CA ALA A 42 1.88 -5.03 4.72
C ALA A 42 3.08 -5.90 4.35
N TYR A 43 3.62 -6.64 5.30
CA TYR A 43 4.75 -7.51 5.02
C TYR A 43 4.38 -8.59 3.99
N GLY A 44 3.16 -9.06 4.01
CA GLY A 44 2.73 -10.07 3.06
C GLY A 44 2.54 -9.55 1.64
N LEU A 45 2.52 -8.23 1.49
CA LEU A 45 2.27 -7.62 0.18
C LEU A 45 3.52 -7.00 -0.43
N CYS A 46 4.65 -7.11 0.20
CA CYS A 46 5.87 -6.50 -0.33
C CYS A 46 7.05 -7.45 -0.26
N ASP A 47 8.12 -7.07 -0.95
CA ASP A 47 9.36 -7.81 -0.86
C ASP A 47 10.01 -7.27 0.41
N THR A 48 10.02 -8.06 1.46
CA THR A 48 10.43 -7.58 2.77
C THR A 48 11.89 -7.11 2.79
N LEU A 49 12.71 -7.65 1.94
CA LEU A 49 14.09 -7.26 1.93
C LEU A 49 14.23 -5.86 1.34
N SER A 50 13.61 -5.60 0.19
CA SER A 50 13.69 -4.30 -0.44
C SER A 50 12.94 -3.23 0.34
N MET A 51 11.88 -3.60 1.02
CA MET A 51 11.02 -2.62 1.69
C MET A 51 11.27 -2.53 3.18
N LYS A 52 12.30 -3.19 3.66
CA LYS A 52 12.60 -3.20 5.09
C LYS A 52 12.70 -1.81 5.68
N GLU A 53 13.45 -0.95 5.07
CA GLU A 53 13.62 0.38 5.63
C GLU A 53 12.37 1.22 5.56
N TYR A 54 11.61 1.08 4.49
CA TYR A 54 10.38 1.83 4.33
C TYR A 54 9.40 1.45 5.44
N ILE A 55 9.21 0.16 5.66
CA ILE A 55 8.28 -0.30 6.68
C ILE A 55 8.79 0.05 8.07
N SER A 56 10.09 -0.06 8.29
CA SER A 56 10.66 0.24 9.59
C SER A 56 10.44 1.72 9.94
N ALA A 57 10.65 2.61 8.98
CA ALA A 57 10.46 4.03 9.23
C ALA A 57 9.00 4.34 9.56
N ASN A 58 8.07 3.74 8.84
CA ASN A 58 6.65 3.97 9.10
C ASN A 58 6.24 3.39 10.44
N ARG A 59 6.78 2.22 10.78
CA ARG A 59 6.43 1.58 12.03
C ARG A 59 6.98 2.37 13.20
N GLN A 60 8.17 2.95 13.07
CA GLN A 60 8.72 3.76 14.13
C GLN A 60 7.88 5.00 14.35
N ALA A 61 7.36 5.60 13.28
CA ALA A 61 6.52 6.77 13.41
C ALA A 61 5.24 6.41 14.18
N TRP A 62 4.66 5.24 13.89
CA TRP A 62 3.47 4.80 14.58
C TRP A 62 3.78 4.54 16.05
N GLU A 63 4.91 3.91 16.35
CA GLU A 63 5.29 3.62 17.73
C GLU A 63 5.54 4.90 18.51
N TYR A 64 6.13 5.88 17.86
CA TYR A 64 6.40 7.14 18.52
C TYR A 64 5.07 7.79 18.90
N LEU A 65 4.11 7.80 17.99
CA LEU A 65 2.83 8.41 18.26
C LEU A 65 2.10 7.66 19.35
N GLU A 66 2.18 6.34 19.35
CA GLU A 66 1.51 5.53 20.37
C GLU A 66 2.07 5.82 21.74
N LYS A 67 3.37 5.97 21.87
CA LYS A 67 3.98 6.26 23.16
C LYS A 67 3.65 7.67 23.61
N ALA A 68 3.54 8.59 22.67
CA ALA A 68 3.26 9.97 23.04
C ALA A 68 1.81 10.11 23.50
N ASP A 69 0.89 9.46 22.82
CA ASP A 69 -0.51 9.59 23.17
C ASP A 69 -1.30 8.48 22.47
N SER A 70 -1.66 7.45 23.21
CA SER A 70 -2.34 6.31 22.60
C SER A 70 -3.72 6.70 22.07
N ASN A 71 -4.32 7.73 22.64
CA ASN A 71 -5.64 8.15 22.17
C ASN A 71 -5.49 8.86 20.83
N ALA A 72 -4.46 9.67 20.67
CA ALA A 72 -4.19 10.33 19.40
C ALA A 72 -3.88 9.28 18.34
N MET A 73 -3.21 8.22 18.72
CA MET A 73 -2.88 7.17 17.79
C MET A 73 -4.13 6.47 17.28
N LYS A 74 -5.11 6.24 18.16
CA LYS A 74 -6.35 5.61 17.73
C LYS A 74 -7.10 6.51 16.77
N ILE A 75 -7.13 7.81 17.03
CA ILE A 75 -7.80 8.75 16.16
C ILE A 75 -7.10 8.78 14.80
N ALA A 76 -5.76 8.76 14.81
CA ALA A 76 -5.00 8.78 13.57
C ALA A 76 -5.27 7.52 12.76
N ALA A 77 -5.34 6.37 13.43
CA ALA A 77 -5.59 5.12 12.72
C ALA A 77 -6.96 5.14 12.04
N GLU A 78 -7.96 5.66 12.76
CA GLU A 78 -9.29 5.74 12.21
C GLU A 78 -9.29 6.69 11.02
N LEU A 79 -8.65 7.82 11.14
CA LEU A 79 -8.61 8.78 10.08
C LEU A 79 -7.89 8.22 8.88
N MET A 80 -6.73 7.59 9.07
CA MET A 80 -5.98 7.04 7.96
C MET A 80 -6.74 5.89 7.30
N GLY A 81 -7.60 5.22 8.03
CA GLY A 81 -8.41 4.17 7.46
C GLY A 81 -9.42 4.70 6.44
N ARG A 82 -9.65 6.02 6.42
CA ARG A 82 -10.58 6.59 5.47
C ARG A 82 -9.84 7.11 4.24
N ALA A 83 -8.53 6.92 4.18
CA ALA A 83 -7.76 7.40 3.04
C ALA A 83 -8.19 6.67 1.78
N VAL A 84 -8.23 7.39 0.68
CA VAL A 84 -8.63 6.82 -0.60
C VAL A 84 -7.39 6.73 -1.48
N VAL A 85 -7.17 5.58 -2.09
CA VAL A 85 -6.04 5.39 -2.98
C VAL A 85 -6.58 5.44 -4.41
N GLU A 86 -6.06 6.35 -5.20
CA GLU A 86 -6.49 6.51 -6.57
C GLU A 86 -5.33 6.18 -7.49
N VAL A 87 -5.49 5.22 -8.38
CA VAL A 87 -4.41 4.86 -9.31
C VAL A 87 -4.50 5.78 -10.52
N ILE A 88 -3.40 6.45 -10.81
CA ILE A 88 -3.34 7.40 -11.89
C ILE A 88 -2.82 6.75 -13.16
N ASN A 89 -1.79 5.94 -13.06
CA ASN A 89 -1.20 5.35 -14.25
C ASN A 89 -0.38 4.11 -13.88
N VAL A 90 -0.29 3.16 -14.80
CA VAL A 90 0.50 1.96 -14.60
C VAL A 90 1.41 1.82 -15.83
N GLU A 91 2.71 1.71 -15.59
CA GLU A 91 3.66 1.57 -16.68
C GLU A 91 4.46 0.29 -16.54
N LYS A 92 4.81 -0.29 -17.66
CA LYS A 92 5.63 -1.47 -17.65
C LYS A 92 7.07 -1.01 -17.46
N VAL A 93 7.77 -1.60 -16.51
CA VAL A 93 9.17 -1.27 -16.30
C VAL A 93 9.97 -2.56 -16.28
N ASP A 94 11.27 -2.45 -16.23
CA ASP A 94 12.13 -3.59 -16.24
C ASP A 94 11.82 -4.49 -15.07
N GLY A 95 11.35 -5.68 -15.33
CA GLY A 95 11.08 -6.63 -14.26
C GLY A 95 9.77 -6.48 -13.55
N GLY A 96 8.93 -5.54 -13.96
CA GLY A 96 7.68 -5.37 -13.23
C GLY A 96 6.79 -4.27 -13.76
N ARG A 97 6.12 -3.60 -12.84
CA ARG A 97 5.24 -2.50 -13.20
C ARG A 97 5.48 -1.34 -12.24
N GLN A 98 5.29 -0.13 -12.72
CA GLN A 98 5.36 1.03 -11.86
C GLN A 98 3.96 1.60 -11.80
N VAL A 99 3.41 1.72 -10.60
CA VAL A 99 2.06 2.21 -10.39
C VAL A 99 2.17 3.62 -9.83
N HIS A 100 1.60 4.59 -10.55
CA HIS A 100 1.59 5.97 -10.10
C HIS A 100 0.22 6.15 -9.44
N TYR A 101 0.17 6.50 -8.20
CA TYR A 101 -1.07 6.59 -7.46
C TYR A 101 -1.06 7.78 -6.50
N ALA A 102 -2.22 8.15 -6.03
CA ALA A 102 -2.34 9.22 -5.06
C ALA A 102 -3.09 8.70 -3.85
N ILE A 103 -2.76 9.23 -2.68
CA ILE A 103 -3.49 8.92 -1.47
C ILE A 103 -4.15 10.24 -1.07
N GLU A 104 -5.47 10.22 -0.90
CA GLU A 104 -6.19 11.40 -0.48
C GLU A 104 -6.82 11.20 0.87
N LEU A 105 -6.69 12.19 1.73
CA LEU A 105 -7.25 12.12 3.06
C LEU A 105 -7.61 13.53 3.49
N GLU A 106 -8.89 13.78 3.75
CA GLU A 106 -9.33 15.07 4.27
C GLU A 106 -8.84 16.26 3.45
N GLY A 107 -8.91 16.13 2.16
CA GLY A 107 -8.50 17.23 1.28
C GLY A 107 -7.02 17.28 0.97
N MET A 108 -6.23 16.43 1.61
CA MET A 108 -4.80 16.40 1.32
C MET A 108 -4.53 15.28 0.33
N ARG A 109 -3.66 15.53 -0.61
CA ARG A 109 -3.37 14.56 -1.65
C ARG A 109 -1.86 14.41 -1.81
N LYS A 110 -1.38 13.19 -1.81
CA LYS A 110 0.03 12.91 -1.97
C LYS A 110 0.19 11.89 -3.09
N GLU A 111 1.01 12.19 -4.06
CA GLU A 111 1.23 11.26 -5.17
C GLU A 111 2.53 10.51 -4.97
N ARG A 112 2.51 9.24 -5.31
CA ARG A 112 3.67 8.37 -5.15
C ARG A 112 3.77 7.40 -6.30
N LYS A 113 4.92 6.76 -6.42
CA LYS A 113 5.12 5.73 -7.42
C LYS A 113 5.59 4.48 -6.71
N ALA A 114 4.96 3.37 -6.99
CA ALA A 114 5.35 2.10 -6.40
C ALA A 114 5.79 1.17 -7.52
N VAL A 115 6.86 0.43 -7.30
CA VAL A 115 7.29 -0.57 -8.26
C VAL A 115 6.88 -1.90 -7.68
N VAL A 116 6.26 -2.76 -8.49
CA VAL A 116 5.88 -4.09 -8.08
C VAL A 116 6.47 -5.09 -9.05
N ALA A 117 6.84 -6.24 -8.57
CA ALA A 117 7.41 -7.30 -9.37
C ALA A 117 6.89 -8.62 -8.86
N LYS A 118 6.91 -9.64 -9.71
CA LYS A 118 6.46 -10.96 -9.27
C LYS A 118 7.61 -11.66 -8.56
N ASN A 119 7.28 -12.36 -7.49
CA ASN A 119 8.29 -13.12 -6.79
C ASN A 119 8.39 -14.51 -7.46
N GLU A 120 9.15 -15.41 -6.87
CA GLU A 120 9.34 -16.72 -7.45
C GLU A 120 8.06 -17.51 -7.54
N GLU A 121 7.09 -17.23 -6.72
CA GLU A 121 5.83 -17.93 -6.75
C GLU A 121 4.83 -17.29 -7.68
N GLY A 122 5.22 -16.25 -8.37
CA GLY A 122 4.32 -15.59 -9.30
C GLY A 122 3.40 -14.56 -8.66
N ALA A 123 3.65 -14.21 -7.41
CA ALA A 123 2.81 -13.23 -6.72
C ALA A 123 3.42 -11.85 -6.85
N TRP A 124 2.57 -10.85 -7.10
CA TRP A 124 3.05 -9.48 -7.19
C TRP A 124 3.37 -8.94 -5.81
N LYS A 125 4.52 -8.31 -5.68
CA LYS A 125 4.95 -7.75 -4.39
C LYS A 125 5.51 -6.35 -4.61
N VAL A 126 5.26 -5.44 -3.69
CA VAL A 126 5.80 -4.09 -3.78
C VAL A 126 7.29 -4.15 -3.47
N THR A 127 8.11 -3.57 -4.32
CA THR A 127 9.56 -3.60 -4.14
C THR A 127 10.16 -2.21 -3.89
N ALA A 128 9.43 -1.15 -4.18
CA ALA A 128 9.94 0.20 -3.91
C ALA A 128 8.79 1.20 -3.94
N ILE A 129 8.91 2.24 -3.12
CA ILE A 129 7.95 3.33 -3.14
C ILE A 129 8.73 4.62 -3.08
N THR A 130 8.40 5.55 -3.96
CA THR A 130 9.06 6.85 -3.96
C THR A 130 8.01 7.94 -4.16
N ASP A 131 8.34 9.16 -3.82
CA ASP A 131 7.43 10.26 -4.03
C ASP A 131 7.40 10.56 -5.52
N ALA A 132 6.29 11.01 -6.00
CA ALA A 132 6.11 11.26 -7.43
C ALA A 132 6.41 12.70 -7.83
N ASP A 133 6.69 13.59 -6.91
CA ASP A 133 6.94 14.98 -7.31
C ASP A 133 8.36 15.23 -7.70
#